data_177c3e4d2f11c76602d516c08d1b1db7
#
_entry.id   177c3e4d2f11c76602d516c08d1b1db7
#
_cell.length_a   1.000
_cell.length_b   1.000
_cell.length_c   1.000
_cell.angle_alpha   90.00
_cell.angle_beta   90.00
_cell.angle_gamma   90.00
#
_symmetry.space_group_name_H-M   'P 1'
#
loop_
_entity.id
_entity.type
_entity.pdbx_description
1 polymer ?
#
loop_
_entity_poly.entity_id
_entity_poly.type
_entity_poly.pdbx_seq_one_letter_code
_entity_poly.pdbx_strand_id
1 'polypeptide(L)'
;HVHAVVGILGEKDALGIFEVLREEYVDSTDATFRLYLSASESSRAIAPEELQEIALDAGFDEDIITVYDHLDEALATAMENALFEQESAGVLVTGSVTVIGEVRTLLAQPEESPTASRPAPEGLDSDIGLIPSAASDGGLLDDILAELAHDEPESDETQ
;
A
#
# COMPACT_ATOMS: atom_id res chain seq x y z
N HIS A 1 0.82 -14.47 0.44
CA HIS A 1 1.67 -13.65 -0.44
C HIS A 1 2.19 -12.43 0.34
N VAL A 2 3.48 -12.10 0.21
CA VAL A 2 4.10 -10.96 0.89
C VAL A 2 4.79 -10.05 -0.12
N HIS A 3 4.41 -8.78 -0.12
CA HIS A 3 5.03 -7.72 -0.91
C HIS A 3 5.87 -6.85 0.02
N ALA A 4 7.20 -7.03 0.01
CA ALA A 4 8.11 -6.33 0.91
C ALA A 4 8.69 -5.07 0.25
N VAL A 5 8.36 -3.90 0.79
CA VAL A 5 8.98 -2.61 0.43
C VAL A 5 10.14 -2.35 1.37
N VAL A 6 11.35 -2.28 0.84
CA VAL A 6 12.58 -2.20 1.64
C VAL A 6 13.44 -1.02 1.23
N GLY A 7 13.83 -0.22 2.23
CA GLY A 7 14.81 0.85 2.08
C GLY A 7 15.68 0.94 3.33
N ILE A 8 16.99 0.96 3.14
CA ILE A 8 17.98 0.80 4.22
C ILE A 8 18.92 2.00 4.24
N LEU A 9 19.35 2.40 5.43
CA LEU A 9 20.39 3.42 5.62
C LEU A 9 21.77 2.78 5.65
N GLY A 10 22.78 3.47 5.11
CA GLY A 10 24.14 2.96 4.95
C GLY A 10 24.90 2.54 6.22
N GLU A 11 24.42 2.99 7.40
CA GLU A 11 24.98 2.54 8.67
C GLU A 11 24.39 1.21 9.19
N LYS A 12 23.49 0.59 8.45
CA LYS A 12 22.86 -0.68 8.80
C LYS A 12 23.51 -1.85 8.08
N ASP A 13 23.43 -3.01 8.68
CA ASP A 13 23.81 -4.27 8.07
C ASP A 13 22.70 -4.71 7.07
N ALA A 14 22.80 -4.20 5.84
CA ALA A 14 21.81 -4.48 4.80
C ALA A 14 21.82 -5.96 4.41
N LEU A 15 22.99 -6.59 4.33
CA LEU A 15 23.10 -8.02 4.00
C LEU A 15 22.39 -8.87 5.05
N GLY A 16 22.68 -8.65 6.34
CA GLY A 16 22.03 -9.40 7.42
C GLY A 16 20.52 -9.19 7.45
N ILE A 17 20.01 -8.00 7.10
CA ILE A 17 18.57 -7.75 6.98
C ILE A 17 17.96 -8.60 5.85
N PHE A 18 18.58 -8.66 4.68
CA PHE A 18 18.11 -9.46 3.56
C PHE A 18 18.22 -10.96 3.83
N GLU A 19 19.27 -11.43 4.47
CA GLU A 19 19.41 -12.84 4.87
C GLU A 19 18.24 -13.28 5.77
N VAL A 20 17.87 -12.46 6.77
CA VAL A 20 16.72 -12.73 7.65
C VAL A 20 15.41 -12.72 6.88
N LEU A 21 15.20 -11.74 5.99
CA LEU A 21 13.99 -11.69 5.17
C LEU A 21 13.86 -12.91 4.27
N ARG A 22 14.95 -13.37 3.67
CA ARG A 22 14.96 -14.57 2.84
C ARG A 22 14.64 -15.83 3.66
N GLU A 23 15.29 -16.01 4.80
CA GLU A 23 15.06 -17.17 5.67
C GLU A 23 13.61 -17.24 6.15
N GLU A 24 13.02 -16.11 6.57
CA GLU A 24 11.67 -16.07 7.14
C GLU A 24 10.55 -16.15 6.10
N TYR A 25 10.73 -15.57 4.92
CA TYR A 25 9.65 -15.41 3.94
C TYR A 25 9.84 -16.20 2.64
N VAL A 26 11.05 -16.63 2.30
CA VAL A 26 11.31 -17.41 1.09
C VAL A 26 11.58 -18.86 1.44
N ASP A 27 12.51 -19.12 2.37
CA ASP A 27 12.94 -20.46 2.69
C ASP A 27 11.99 -21.21 3.64
N SER A 28 11.29 -20.47 4.51
CA SER A 28 10.44 -21.04 5.56
C SER A 28 8.97 -21.19 5.17
N THR A 29 8.53 -20.65 4.04
CA THR A 29 7.13 -20.65 3.64
C THR A 29 6.96 -21.01 2.16
N ASP A 30 5.79 -21.59 1.81
CA ASP A 30 5.38 -21.78 0.40
C ASP A 30 4.69 -20.49 -0.16
N ALA A 31 4.73 -19.37 0.60
CA ALA A 31 4.14 -18.12 0.18
C ALA A 31 4.94 -17.45 -0.93
N THR A 32 4.26 -16.81 -1.86
CA THR A 32 4.93 -15.95 -2.84
C THR A 32 5.48 -14.72 -2.15
N PHE A 33 6.75 -14.42 -2.39
CA PHE A 33 7.44 -13.24 -1.89
C PHE A 33 7.89 -12.35 -3.04
N ARG A 34 7.70 -11.04 -2.90
CA ARG A 34 8.19 -10.05 -3.85
C ARG A 34 8.86 -8.91 -3.12
N LEU A 35 9.96 -8.44 -3.69
CA LEU A 35 10.83 -7.44 -3.08
C LEU A 35 10.83 -6.17 -3.92
N TYR A 36 10.42 -5.06 -3.31
CA TYR A 36 10.37 -3.72 -3.90
C TYR A 36 11.41 -2.86 -3.19
N LEU A 37 12.51 -2.59 -3.87
CA LEU A 37 13.64 -1.84 -3.32
C LEU A 37 13.51 -0.36 -3.67
N SER A 38 13.67 0.50 -2.66
CA SER A 38 13.67 1.94 -2.85
C SER A 38 14.52 2.63 -1.79
N ALA A 39 14.69 3.92 -1.89
CA ALA A 39 15.40 4.74 -0.93
C ALA A 39 14.47 5.74 -0.25
N SER A 40 14.73 6.06 1.02
CA SER A 40 14.16 7.24 1.66
C SER A 40 14.82 8.50 1.15
N GLU A 41 14.22 9.67 1.38
CA GLU A 41 14.81 10.98 1.05
C GLU A 41 16.07 11.32 1.86
N SER A 42 16.48 10.45 2.79
CA SER A 42 17.67 10.62 3.57
C SER A 42 18.94 10.55 2.73
N SER A 43 19.83 11.51 2.88
CA SER A 43 21.16 11.48 2.23
C SER A 43 22.06 10.30 2.66
N ARG A 44 21.64 9.54 3.67
CA ARG A 44 22.31 8.33 4.15
C ARG A 44 21.66 7.05 3.65
N ALA A 45 20.62 7.15 2.82
CA ALA A 45 19.99 5.98 2.23
C ALA A 45 20.96 5.28 1.27
N ILE A 46 20.96 3.95 1.28
CA ILE A 46 21.62 3.14 0.26
C ILE A 46 20.82 3.31 -1.03
N ALA A 47 21.51 3.48 -2.16
CA ALA A 47 20.85 3.57 -3.46
C ALA A 47 20.08 2.28 -3.77
N PRO A 48 18.92 2.35 -4.44
CA PRO A 48 18.10 1.18 -4.72
C PRO A 48 18.82 0.10 -5.52
N GLU A 49 19.69 0.49 -6.46
CA GLU A 49 20.51 -0.43 -7.27
C GLU A 49 21.57 -1.16 -6.40
N GLU A 50 22.16 -0.46 -5.43
CA GLU A 50 23.10 -1.06 -4.49
C GLU A 50 22.37 -2.05 -3.56
N LEU A 51 21.13 -1.72 -3.14
CA LEU A 51 20.27 -2.66 -2.40
C LEU A 51 19.96 -3.90 -3.22
N GLN A 52 19.76 -3.78 -4.53
CA GLN A 52 19.56 -4.93 -5.43
C GLN A 52 20.79 -5.84 -5.44
N GLU A 53 21.99 -5.29 -5.57
CA GLU A 53 23.21 -6.09 -5.53
C GLU A 53 23.35 -6.86 -4.19
N ILE A 54 23.06 -6.19 -3.07
CA ILE A 54 23.11 -6.81 -1.74
C ILE A 54 22.03 -7.90 -1.59
N ALA A 55 20.83 -7.68 -2.13
CA ALA A 55 19.75 -8.68 -2.09
C ALA A 55 20.11 -9.93 -2.92
N LEU A 56 20.74 -9.75 -4.10
CA LEU A 56 21.26 -10.84 -4.91
C LEU A 56 22.37 -11.60 -4.17
N ASP A 57 23.27 -10.91 -3.47
CA ASP A 57 24.32 -11.53 -2.65
C ASP A 57 23.72 -12.30 -1.46
N ALA A 58 22.59 -11.85 -0.91
CA ALA A 58 21.84 -12.57 0.12
C ALA A 58 21.09 -13.81 -0.43
N GLY A 59 21.07 -14.00 -1.75
CA GLY A 59 20.50 -15.17 -2.43
C GLY A 59 19.04 -15.03 -2.85
N PHE A 60 18.52 -13.81 -3.00
CA PHE A 60 17.23 -13.60 -3.67
C PHE A 60 17.37 -13.79 -5.18
N ASP A 61 16.32 -14.31 -5.82
CA ASP A 61 16.26 -14.41 -7.27
C ASP A 61 15.92 -13.04 -7.88
N GLU A 62 16.55 -12.70 -9.01
CA GLU A 62 16.37 -11.41 -9.68
C GLU A 62 14.90 -11.17 -10.12
N ASP A 63 14.19 -12.22 -10.47
CA ASP A 63 12.80 -12.16 -10.97
C ASP A 63 11.76 -11.76 -9.90
N ILE A 64 12.12 -11.82 -8.62
CA ILE A 64 11.28 -11.36 -7.53
C ILE A 64 11.65 -9.96 -7.01
N ILE A 65 12.71 -9.35 -7.54
CA ILE A 65 13.20 -8.03 -7.15
C ILE A 65 12.75 -6.97 -8.17
N THR A 66 12.22 -5.86 -7.69
CA THR A 66 11.94 -4.68 -8.50
C THR A 66 12.51 -3.44 -7.82
N VAL A 67 13.21 -2.60 -8.59
CA VAL A 67 13.87 -1.39 -8.11
C VAL A 67 13.06 -0.17 -8.50
N TYR A 68 12.93 0.79 -7.58
CA TYR A 68 12.20 2.04 -7.76
C TYR A 68 13.04 3.22 -7.30
N ASP A 69 13.04 4.29 -8.08
CA ASP A 69 13.69 5.55 -7.71
C ASP A 69 12.98 6.25 -6.55
N HIS A 70 11.65 6.06 -6.46
CA HIS A 70 10.80 6.73 -5.49
C HIS A 70 10.05 5.73 -4.61
N LEU A 71 10.00 6.03 -3.31
CA LEU A 71 9.37 5.18 -2.29
C LEU A 71 7.85 5.09 -2.45
N ASP A 72 7.20 6.17 -2.88
CA ASP A 72 5.76 6.21 -3.14
C ASP A 72 5.36 5.30 -4.31
N GLU A 73 6.16 5.24 -5.37
CA GLU A 73 5.94 4.32 -6.50
C GLU A 73 6.10 2.85 -6.09
N ALA A 74 7.15 2.54 -5.31
CA ALA A 74 7.37 1.21 -4.76
C ALA A 74 6.19 0.76 -3.88
N LEU A 75 5.73 1.65 -3.00
CA LEU A 75 4.60 1.39 -2.12
C LEU A 75 3.30 1.20 -2.90
N ALA A 76 2.99 2.10 -3.84
CA ALA A 76 1.79 2.02 -4.67
C ALA A 76 1.73 0.70 -5.44
N THR A 77 2.83 0.31 -6.09
CA THR A 77 2.90 -0.95 -6.85
C THR A 77 2.76 -2.17 -5.94
N ALA A 78 3.39 -2.17 -4.77
CA ALA A 78 3.26 -3.25 -3.81
C ALA A 78 1.80 -3.41 -3.31
N MET A 79 1.12 -2.29 -3.05
CA MET A 79 -0.29 -2.28 -2.63
C MET A 79 -1.22 -2.74 -3.75
N GLU A 80 -1.02 -2.26 -4.98
CA GLU A 80 -1.80 -2.70 -6.15
C GLU A 80 -1.66 -4.21 -6.37
N ASN A 81 -0.44 -4.74 -6.36
CA ASN A 81 -0.21 -6.17 -6.54
C ASN A 81 -0.85 -7.00 -5.42
N ALA A 82 -0.77 -6.55 -4.17
CA ALA A 82 -1.42 -7.22 -3.05
C ALA A 82 -2.96 -7.23 -3.17
N LEU A 83 -3.57 -6.17 -3.74
CA LEU A 83 -5.01 -6.10 -3.98
C LEU A 83 -5.48 -6.99 -5.14
N PHE A 84 -4.64 -7.23 -6.14
CA PHE A 84 -4.97 -8.09 -7.28
C PHE A 84 -4.84 -9.59 -6.99
N GLU A 85 -4.13 -9.96 -5.93
CA GLU A 85 -4.02 -11.36 -5.54
C GLU A 85 -5.32 -11.87 -4.93
N GLN A 86 -5.79 -13.02 -5.42
CA GLN A 86 -7.06 -13.62 -4.98
C GLN A 86 -6.96 -14.33 -3.62
N GLU A 87 -5.75 -14.52 -3.14
CA GLU A 87 -5.44 -15.11 -1.84
C GLU A 87 -5.00 -14.04 -0.84
N SER A 88 -4.85 -14.41 0.41
CA SER A 88 -4.39 -13.47 1.44
C SER A 88 -3.01 -12.92 1.08
N ALA A 89 -2.95 -11.64 0.82
CA ALA A 89 -1.73 -10.89 0.54
C ALA A 89 -1.56 -9.72 1.50
N GLY A 90 -0.32 -9.33 1.74
CA GLY A 90 0.00 -8.20 2.60
C GLY A 90 1.24 -7.45 2.15
N VAL A 91 1.31 -6.18 2.50
CA VAL A 91 2.48 -5.33 2.26
C VAL A 91 3.28 -5.19 3.55
N LEU A 92 4.55 -5.57 3.50
CA LEU A 92 5.52 -5.39 4.58
C LEU A 92 6.43 -4.21 4.23
N VAL A 93 6.51 -3.21 5.10
CA VAL A 93 7.49 -2.12 4.95
C VAL A 93 8.56 -2.27 6.02
N THR A 94 9.83 -2.35 5.61
CA THR A 94 10.94 -2.61 6.54
C THR A 94 12.25 -1.97 6.07
N GLY A 95 13.30 -2.12 6.89
CA GLY A 95 14.67 -1.67 6.64
C GLY A 95 15.09 -0.51 7.54
N SER A 96 14.46 0.66 7.49
CA SER A 96 14.79 1.77 8.36
C SER A 96 13.56 2.50 8.90
N VAL A 97 13.71 3.11 10.09
CA VAL A 97 12.65 3.95 10.69
C VAL A 97 12.30 5.16 9.83
N THR A 98 13.25 5.65 9.01
CA THR A 98 13.02 6.76 8.08
C THR A 98 12.02 6.35 7.01
N VAL A 99 12.24 5.21 6.35
CA VAL A 99 11.31 4.64 5.36
C VAL A 99 9.92 4.42 5.97
N ILE A 100 9.84 3.83 7.16
CA ILE A 100 8.57 3.62 7.85
C ILE A 100 7.87 4.95 8.14
N GLY A 101 8.61 5.99 8.54
CA GLY A 101 8.07 7.33 8.79
C GLY A 101 7.51 7.98 7.53
N GLU A 102 8.23 7.91 6.42
CA GLU A 102 7.80 8.41 5.11
C GLU A 102 6.55 7.68 4.61
N VAL A 103 6.54 6.34 4.65
CA VAL A 103 5.38 5.54 4.27
C VAL A 103 4.15 5.87 5.11
N ARG A 104 4.29 6.05 6.43
CA ARG A 104 3.17 6.48 7.27
C ARG A 104 2.64 7.85 6.87
N THR A 105 3.49 8.76 6.41
CA THR A 105 3.09 10.07 5.92
C THR A 105 2.34 9.96 4.60
N LEU A 106 2.82 9.11 3.67
CA LEU A 106 2.15 8.85 2.40
C LEU A 106 0.74 8.26 2.61
N LEU A 107 0.62 7.26 3.49
CA LEU A 107 -0.67 6.63 3.82
C LEU A 107 -1.63 7.55 4.59
N ALA A 108 -1.14 8.57 5.28
CA ALA A 108 -1.97 9.53 6.00
C ALA A 108 -2.48 10.68 5.12
N GLN A 109 -1.96 10.85 3.92
CA GLN A 109 -2.47 11.84 2.96
C GLN A 109 -3.81 11.32 2.42
N PRO A 110 -4.91 12.09 2.56
CA PRO A 110 -6.14 11.74 1.88
C PRO A 110 -5.85 11.76 0.37
N GLU A 111 -6.24 10.70 -0.33
CA GLU A 111 -6.18 10.63 -1.78
C GLU A 111 -6.81 11.92 -2.34
N GLU A 112 -6.01 12.87 -2.80
CA GLU A 112 -6.51 13.91 -3.69
C GLU A 112 -6.89 13.18 -4.98
N SER A 113 -8.16 12.79 -5.06
CA SER A 113 -8.76 12.35 -6.33
C SER A 113 -8.32 13.36 -7.39
N PRO A 114 -7.75 12.93 -8.52
CA PRO A 114 -7.44 13.84 -9.60
C PRO A 114 -8.77 14.43 -10.08
N THR A 115 -9.09 15.58 -9.53
CA THR A 115 -10.18 16.39 -10.08
C THR A 115 -9.67 16.80 -11.45
N ALA A 116 -10.02 16.00 -12.45
CA ALA A 116 -9.86 16.36 -13.83
C ALA A 116 -10.48 17.76 -13.98
N SER A 117 -9.61 18.77 -14.02
CA SER A 117 -9.97 20.10 -14.47
C SER A 117 -10.32 19.97 -15.94
N ARG A 118 -11.56 19.52 -16.18
CA ARG A 118 -12.18 19.61 -17.49
C ARG A 118 -12.46 21.10 -17.71
N PRO A 119 -11.79 21.76 -18.67
CA PRO A 119 -12.16 23.14 -19.00
C PRO A 119 -13.63 23.14 -19.38
N ALA A 120 -14.40 24.00 -18.73
CA ALA A 120 -15.79 24.24 -19.08
C ALA A 120 -15.86 24.67 -20.55
N PRO A 121 -16.78 24.15 -21.36
CA PRO A 121 -17.02 24.71 -22.67
C PRO A 121 -17.60 26.11 -22.49
N GLU A 122 -16.91 27.13 -23.00
CA GLU A 122 -17.42 28.47 -23.12
C GLU A 122 -18.58 28.45 -24.14
N GLY A 123 -19.74 28.93 -23.72
CA GLY A 123 -20.82 29.34 -24.58
C GLY A 123 -22.00 28.38 -24.61
N LEU A 124 -22.96 28.65 -23.73
CA LEU A 124 -24.41 28.49 -24.03
C LEU A 124 -25.19 29.42 -23.13
N ASP A 125 -25.98 30.24 -23.82
CA ASP A 125 -26.80 31.33 -23.32
C ASP A 125 -27.73 30.97 -22.16
N SER A 126 -27.93 31.99 -21.32
CA SER A 126 -28.93 32.10 -20.29
C SER A 126 -30.36 31.91 -20.87
N ASP A 127 -31.01 30.86 -20.47
CA ASP A 127 -32.42 30.82 -20.14
C ASP A 127 -32.87 29.35 -19.99
N ILE A 128 -32.99 28.90 -18.77
CA ILE A 128 -34.03 27.92 -18.41
C ILE A 128 -34.10 27.86 -16.86
N GLY A 129 -35.23 28.28 -16.41
CA GLY A 129 -36.08 28.01 -15.29
C GLY A 129 -35.53 27.36 -14.03
N LEU A 130 -35.80 28.01 -12.90
CA LEU A 130 -35.79 27.48 -11.54
C LEU A 130 -36.27 26.02 -11.47
N ILE A 131 -35.42 25.14 -10.91
CA ILE A 131 -35.89 23.88 -10.33
C ILE A 131 -35.65 23.96 -8.82
N PRO A 132 -36.61 23.58 -7.97
CA PRO A 132 -36.50 23.73 -6.53
C PRO A 132 -35.54 22.70 -5.93
N SER A 133 -34.78 23.20 -4.95
CA SER A 133 -33.98 22.41 -4.01
C SER A 133 -34.79 21.24 -3.45
N ALA A 134 -34.33 20.01 -3.73
CA ALA A 134 -34.77 18.82 -3.02
C ALA A 134 -33.71 18.43 -1.99
N ALA A 135 -34.18 18.28 -0.79
CA ALA A 135 -33.46 18.02 0.45
C ALA A 135 -32.56 16.79 0.40
N SER A 136 -31.46 16.94 1.13
CA SER A 136 -30.59 15.91 1.61
C SER A 136 -31.36 14.70 2.19
N ASP A 137 -31.18 13.55 1.58
CA ASP A 137 -31.59 12.28 2.19
C ASP A 137 -30.33 11.48 2.58
N GLY A 138 -29.98 11.62 3.85
CA GLY A 138 -28.93 10.86 4.49
C GLY A 138 -29.44 9.53 5.03
N GLY A 139 -30.07 8.69 4.20
CA GLY A 139 -30.70 7.45 4.66
C GLY A 139 -29.97 6.15 4.37
N LEU A 140 -28.91 6.16 3.54
CA LEU A 140 -28.33 4.89 3.07
C LEU A 140 -27.30 4.27 4.04
N LEU A 141 -26.67 5.08 4.88
CA LEU A 141 -25.68 4.60 5.85
C LEU A 141 -26.32 4.09 7.14
N ASP A 142 -27.46 4.63 7.53
CA ASP A 142 -28.15 4.18 8.74
C ASP A 142 -28.80 2.80 8.54
N ASP A 143 -29.25 2.46 7.33
CA ASP A 143 -29.83 1.15 7.03
C ASP A 143 -28.78 0.03 7.02
N ILE A 144 -27.56 0.32 6.56
CA ILE A 144 -26.46 -0.67 6.54
C ILE A 144 -25.95 -0.97 7.96
N LEU A 145 -25.93 0.03 8.84
CA LEU A 145 -25.49 -0.14 10.23
C LEU A 145 -26.54 -0.87 11.07
N ALA A 146 -27.82 -0.77 10.74
CA ALA A 146 -28.89 -1.49 11.43
C ALA A 146 -28.91 -2.98 11.09
N GLU A 147 -28.51 -3.36 9.89
CA GLU A 147 -28.47 -4.77 9.45
C GLU A 147 -27.29 -5.53 10.06
N LEU A 148 -26.16 -4.86 10.32
CA LEU A 148 -24.98 -5.47 10.98
C LEU A 148 -25.14 -5.66 12.49
N ALA A 149 -26.12 -5.02 13.13
CA ALA A 149 -26.33 -5.12 14.58
C ALA A 149 -27.24 -6.30 15.00
N HIS A 150 -27.78 -7.09 14.06
CA HIS A 150 -28.75 -8.15 14.35
C HIS A 150 -28.23 -9.58 14.27
N ASP A 151 -26.92 -9.77 14.06
CA ASP A 151 -26.34 -11.11 14.04
C ASP A 151 -25.58 -11.41 15.37
N GLU A 152 -26.34 -11.53 16.46
CA GLU A 152 -25.83 -12.15 17.69
C GLU A 152 -26.16 -13.66 17.64
N PRO A 153 -25.16 -14.56 17.76
CA PRO A 153 -25.43 -15.98 17.85
C PRO A 153 -26.06 -16.32 19.21
N GLU A 154 -27.24 -16.89 19.17
CA GLU A 154 -27.90 -17.50 20.34
C GLU A 154 -26.97 -18.55 20.94
N SER A 155 -26.52 -18.30 22.16
CA SER A 155 -25.88 -19.30 23.02
C SER A 155 -26.89 -20.38 23.42
N ASP A 156 -26.74 -21.55 22.83
CA ASP A 156 -27.47 -22.76 23.24
C ASP A 156 -26.81 -23.32 24.51
N GLU A 157 -27.42 -23.00 25.66
CA GLU A 157 -27.21 -23.70 26.91
C GLU A 157 -28.11 -24.94 26.90
N THR A 158 -27.51 -26.14 26.82
CA THR A 158 -28.22 -27.36 27.16
C THR A 158 -27.38 -28.22 28.12
N GLN A 159 -27.90 -28.38 29.29
CA GLN A 159 -27.74 -29.29 30.41
C GLN A 159 -26.85 -30.53 30.22
#